data_1e7602c654db5fdb45452f1d41cbe2d4
#
_entry.id   1e7602c654db5fdb45452f1d41cbe2d4
#
_cell.length_a   1.000
_cell.length_b   1.000
_cell.length_c   1.000
_cell.angle_alpha   90.00
_cell.angle_beta   90.00
_cell.angle_gamma   90.00
#
_symmetry.space_group_name_H-M   'P 1'
#
loop_
_entity.id
_entity.type
_entity.pdbx_description
1 polymer ?
#
loop_
_entity_poly.entity_id
_entity_poly.type
_entity_poly.pdbx_seq_one_letter_code
_entity_poly.pdbx_strand_id
1 'polypeptide(L)'
;MKRMLALLLTLTLALGLLAGCGTTVVVAVPAPTPEAETPTPSPETPPAAVPGGVPVKTGLALLTSVSSSKDATADADGLAQADITVVAVTVGDDGIIYDCVIDSIQSKLNFDTSGALLSDLTLTIPSKNELGADYGMGKISSIGREWNEQAQSLADYVVGKTIPEVKGISISEEGKPTGADLTASVTMSIGGYISAIEQAAANASHLGASKGDRLVLTTTTNAAKSTDATSDADGLAQAYATVGALTLSGDTITSMVIDAVQANVNFNAAGTITTDLSAAQPSKNELGADYGMGKVSSIGKEWDEQAAAFASYVTGKTVAEATGIAVTEEGNAG
;
A
#
# COMPACT_ATOMS: atom_id res chain seq x y z
N MET A 1 -19.94 -15.83 -5.11
CA MET A 1 -19.78 -14.52 -4.49
C MET A 1 -18.32 -14.12 -4.19
N LYS A 2 -17.28 -14.96 -4.48
CA LYS A 2 -15.84 -14.67 -4.22
C LYS A 2 -15.06 -14.04 -5.40
N ARG A 3 -15.71 -13.74 -6.52
CA ARG A 3 -15.03 -13.25 -7.75
C ARG A 3 -15.25 -11.78 -8.10
N MET A 4 -16.00 -11.02 -7.31
CA MET A 4 -16.34 -9.62 -7.64
C MET A 4 -15.49 -8.58 -6.91
N LEU A 5 -14.64 -8.95 -5.97
CA LEU A 5 -13.85 -7.98 -5.20
C LEU A 5 -12.45 -7.69 -5.77
N ALA A 6 -11.98 -8.49 -6.73
CA ALA A 6 -10.64 -8.34 -7.32
C ALA A 6 -10.54 -7.26 -8.42
N LEU A 7 -11.64 -6.55 -8.74
CA LEU A 7 -11.65 -5.60 -9.86
C LEU A 7 -11.47 -4.14 -9.44
N LEU A 8 -11.18 -3.88 -8.17
CA LEU A 8 -11.38 -2.54 -7.59
C LEU A 8 -10.17 -1.62 -7.64
N LEU A 9 -9.02 -2.00 -8.16
CA LEU A 9 -7.91 -1.03 -8.22
C LEU A 9 -6.88 -1.33 -9.34
N THR A 10 -7.30 -1.30 -10.60
CA THR A 10 -6.35 -1.07 -11.70
C THR A 10 -6.28 0.42 -12.04
N LEU A 11 -6.03 1.27 -11.05
CA LEU A 11 -5.68 2.66 -11.30
C LEU A 11 -4.16 2.77 -11.34
N THR A 12 -3.56 2.32 -12.44
CA THR A 12 -2.15 2.60 -12.74
C THR A 12 -2.02 4.05 -13.16
N LEU A 13 -1.61 4.91 -12.24
CA LEU A 13 -1.21 6.28 -12.53
C LEU A 13 0.13 6.25 -13.30
N ALA A 14 0.06 6.08 -14.62
CA ALA A 14 1.23 6.16 -15.49
C ALA A 14 1.46 7.61 -15.88
N LEU A 15 2.35 8.32 -15.18
CA LEU A 15 2.86 9.61 -15.62
C LEU A 15 3.96 9.38 -16.65
N GLY A 16 3.65 9.58 -17.94
CA GLY A 16 4.61 9.60 -19.04
C GLY A 16 5.43 10.90 -19.03
N LEU A 17 6.75 10.77 -18.93
CA LEU A 17 7.69 11.85 -19.24
C LEU A 17 7.80 12.02 -20.75
N LEU A 18 7.32 13.13 -21.29
CA LEU A 18 7.63 13.59 -22.65
C LEU A 18 8.61 14.76 -22.58
N ALA A 19 9.88 14.49 -22.89
CA ALA A 19 10.86 15.50 -23.24
C ALA A 19 10.66 15.88 -24.72
N GLY A 20 10.12 17.06 -24.99
CA GLY A 20 9.98 17.63 -26.32
C GLY A 20 10.86 18.88 -26.48
N CYS A 21 11.92 18.77 -27.25
CA CYS A 21 12.74 19.90 -27.70
C CYS A 21 12.02 20.59 -28.89
N GLY A 22 11.68 21.86 -28.78
CA GLY A 22 11.03 22.61 -29.87
C GLY A 22 11.30 24.08 -29.83
N THR A 23 11.92 24.54 -30.91
CA THR A 23 12.36 25.85 -31.34
C THR A 23 11.42 27.03 -31.06
N THR A 24 12.00 28.11 -30.55
CA THR A 24 11.40 29.45 -30.33
C THR A 24 11.02 30.14 -31.64
N VAL A 25 9.73 30.48 -31.78
CA VAL A 25 9.26 31.55 -32.69
C VAL A 25 8.67 32.66 -31.83
N VAL A 26 9.24 33.84 -31.87
CA VAL A 26 8.76 35.02 -31.17
C VAL A 26 7.62 35.66 -31.98
N VAL A 27 6.41 35.60 -31.49
CA VAL A 27 5.27 36.38 -31.99
C VAL A 27 4.83 37.30 -30.86
N ALA A 28 4.78 38.60 -31.15
CA ALA A 28 4.33 39.62 -30.21
C ALA A 28 2.82 39.47 -29.94
N VAL A 29 2.47 39.32 -28.66
CA VAL A 29 1.08 39.22 -28.18
C VAL A 29 0.69 40.54 -27.49
N PRO A 30 -0.51 41.09 -27.76
CA PRO A 30 -1.03 42.28 -27.04
C PRO A 30 -1.35 41.96 -25.58
N ALA A 31 -1.24 42.98 -24.72
CA ALA A 31 -1.42 42.88 -23.27
C ALA A 31 -2.78 42.25 -22.88
N PRO A 32 -2.81 41.36 -21.89
CA PRO A 32 -4.07 40.76 -21.43
C PRO A 32 -4.89 41.74 -20.61
N THR A 33 -6.20 41.75 -20.86
CA THR A 33 -7.25 42.32 -20.02
C THR A 33 -7.27 41.54 -18.68
N PRO A 34 -7.52 42.16 -17.51
CA PRO A 34 -7.58 41.45 -16.24
C PRO A 34 -8.76 40.46 -16.25
N GLU A 35 -8.43 39.19 -16.21
CA GLU A 35 -9.37 38.09 -16.07
C GLU A 35 -9.83 38.01 -14.62
N ALA A 36 -11.12 37.83 -14.41
CA ALA A 36 -11.74 37.74 -13.10
C ALA A 36 -11.16 36.55 -12.33
N GLU A 37 -10.73 36.78 -11.09
CA GLU A 37 -10.22 35.75 -10.19
C GLU A 37 -11.29 34.64 -10.01
N THR A 38 -10.97 33.43 -10.48
CA THR A 38 -11.75 32.24 -10.19
C THR A 38 -11.63 31.97 -8.68
N PRO A 39 -12.72 31.79 -7.94
CA PRO A 39 -12.64 31.54 -6.50
C PRO A 39 -11.86 30.25 -6.25
N THR A 40 -10.81 30.33 -5.44
CA THR A 40 -10.08 29.19 -4.89
C THR A 40 -11.08 28.23 -4.24
N PRO A 41 -11.13 26.93 -4.58
CA PRO A 41 -12.00 26.01 -3.89
C PRO A 41 -11.58 25.97 -2.41
N SER A 42 -12.53 26.31 -1.54
CA SER A 42 -12.43 26.11 -0.09
C SER A 42 -12.18 24.63 0.19
N PRO A 43 -11.35 24.23 1.19
CA PRO A 43 -11.21 22.85 1.54
C PRO A 43 -12.59 22.24 1.83
N GLU A 44 -12.99 21.25 1.03
CA GLU A 44 -14.27 20.58 1.21
C GLU A 44 -14.30 19.94 2.61
N THR A 45 -15.34 20.26 3.35
CA THR A 45 -15.64 19.62 4.63
C THR A 45 -15.80 18.12 4.39
N PRO A 46 -15.17 17.25 5.21
CA PRO A 46 -15.36 15.81 5.09
C PRO A 46 -16.84 15.44 5.03
N PRO A 47 -17.24 14.43 4.23
CA PRO A 47 -18.64 14.01 4.14
C PRO A 47 -19.21 13.75 5.53
N ALA A 48 -20.43 14.22 5.78
CA ALA A 48 -21.10 14.03 7.06
C ALA A 48 -21.25 12.52 7.34
N ALA A 49 -20.86 12.08 8.55
CA ALA A 49 -21.09 10.73 9.03
C ALA A 49 -22.55 10.32 8.86
N VAL A 50 -22.79 9.04 8.54
CA VAL A 50 -24.14 8.49 8.44
C VAL A 50 -24.87 8.74 9.76
N PRO A 51 -26.08 9.34 9.77
CA PRO A 51 -26.74 9.69 11.01
C PRO A 51 -27.04 8.44 11.87
N GLY A 52 -26.40 8.34 13.05
CA GLY A 52 -26.73 7.38 14.09
C GLY A 52 -25.65 6.41 14.55
N GLY A 53 -24.47 6.35 13.88
CA GLY A 53 -23.35 5.51 14.32
C GLY A 53 -22.38 6.23 15.26
N VAL A 54 -21.65 5.48 16.10
CA VAL A 54 -20.53 6.02 16.88
C VAL A 54 -19.35 6.23 15.91
N PRO A 55 -18.86 7.46 15.71
CA PRO A 55 -17.75 7.71 14.78
C PRO A 55 -16.49 6.96 15.23
N VAL A 56 -15.75 6.41 14.24
CA VAL A 56 -14.44 5.82 14.45
C VAL A 56 -13.44 6.39 13.43
N LYS A 57 -12.16 6.26 13.74
CA LYS A 57 -11.06 6.64 12.86
C LYS A 57 -10.66 5.45 12.00
N THR A 58 -10.31 5.69 10.74
CA THR A 58 -9.74 4.69 9.85
C THR A 58 -8.25 4.97 9.67
N GLY A 59 -7.41 3.95 9.85
CA GLY A 59 -5.97 4.05 9.71
C GLY A 59 -5.39 2.94 8.85
N LEU A 60 -4.28 3.24 8.20
CA LEU A 60 -3.51 2.35 7.33
C LEU A 60 -2.02 2.50 7.63
N ALA A 61 -1.28 1.39 7.60
CA ALA A 61 0.18 1.39 7.64
C ALA A 61 0.76 0.36 6.67
N LEU A 62 1.87 0.74 6.05
CA LEU A 62 2.71 -0.10 5.22
C LEU A 62 4.12 -0.15 5.82
N LEU A 63 4.59 -1.34 6.25
CA LEU A 63 5.96 -1.53 6.67
C LEU A 63 6.69 -2.37 5.63
N THR A 64 7.72 -1.80 5.01
CA THR A 64 8.43 -2.42 3.88
C THR A 64 9.87 -2.70 4.22
N SER A 65 10.33 -3.93 3.90
CA SER A 65 11.71 -4.37 4.04
C SER A 65 12.19 -5.03 2.75
N VAL A 66 13.45 -4.76 2.39
CA VAL A 66 14.16 -5.42 1.28
C VAL A 66 15.33 -6.26 1.78
N SER A 67 15.46 -6.44 3.10
CA SER A 67 16.60 -7.08 3.77
C SER A 67 16.81 -8.55 3.42
N SER A 68 15.82 -9.23 2.85
CA SER A 68 15.90 -10.62 2.41
C SER A 68 16.51 -10.80 1.01
N SER A 69 16.89 -9.70 0.36
CA SER A 69 17.52 -9.71 -0.96
C SER A 69 18.93 -10.30 -0.91
N LYS A 70 19.39 -10.88 -2.02
CA LYS A 70 20.69 -11.58 -2.13
C LYS A 70 21.33 -11.32 -3.49
N ASP A 71 22.66 -11.21 -3.51
CA ASP A 71 23.45 -11.14 -4.74
C ASP A 71 23.29 -12.40 -5.60
N ALA A 72 23.45 -12.24 -6.91
CA ALA A 72 23.66 -13.36 -7.80
C ALA A 72 25.08 -13.94 -7.61
N THR A 73 25.21 -15.25 -7.75
CA THR A 73 26.47 -15.97 -7.68
C THR A 73 26.60 -16.95 -8.85
N ALA A 74 27.77 -17.55 -9.05
CA ALA A 74 27.94 -18.56 -10.08
C ALA A 74 27.03 -19.80 -9.90
N ASP A 75 26.57 -20.04 -8.67
CA ASP A 75 25.79 -21.22 -8.30
C ASP A 75 24.30 -20.92 -8.08
N ALA A 76 23.89 -19.64 -8.00
CA ALA A 76 22.52 -19.25 -7.71
C ALA A 76 22.20 -17.85 -8.27
N ASP A 77 20.96 -17.70 -8.76
CA ASP A 77 20.40 -16.40 -9.15
C ASP A 77 20.33 -15.46 -7.96
N GLY A 78 20.49 -14.17 -8.23
CA GLY A 78 20.20 -13.09 -7.30
C GLY A 78 18.70 -13.02 -7.01
N LEU A 79 18.40 -12.49 -5.86
CA LEU A 79 17.02 -12.29 -5.39
C LEU A 79 16.84 -10.86 -4.91
N ALA A 80 16.02 -10.09 -5.56
CA ALA A 80 15.46 -8.85 -5.03
C ALA A 80 14.10 -9.16 -4.38
N GLN A 81 14.07 -9.16 -3.05
CA GLN A 81 12.85 -9.46 -2.30
C GLN A 81 12.36 -8.22 -1.56
N ALA A 82 11.09 -7.89 -1.77
CA ALA A 82 10.38 -6.90 -0.97
C ALA A 82 9.28 -7.59 -0.16
N ASP A 83 9.35 -7.45 1.16
CA ASP A 83 8.32 -7.88 2.10
C ASP A 83 7.58 -6.64 2.58
N ILE A 84 6.28 -6.52 2.24
CA ILE A 84 5.43 -5.38 2.57
C ILE A 84 4.33 -5.88 3.51
N THR A 85 4.42 -5.50 4.78
CA THR A 85 3.36 -5.73 5.77
C THR A 85 2.33 -4.61 5.65
N VAL A 86 1.07 -4.97 5.56
CA VAL A 86 -0.04 -4.03 5.41
C VAL A 86 -1.05 -4.26 6.52
N VAL A 87 -1.39 -3.20 7.25
CA VAL A 87 -2.40 -3.25 8.31
C VAL A 87 -3.37 -2.09 8.17
N ALA A 88 -4.65 -2.40 8.19
CA ALA A 88 -5.72 -1.44 8.34
C ALA A 88 -6.44 -1.63 9.68
N VAL A 89 -6.85 -0.53 10.31
CA VAL A 89 -7.61 -0.56 11.57
C VAL A 89 -8.74 0.45 11.56
N THR A 90 -9.80 0.17 12.32
CA THR A 90 -10.71 1.20 12.82
C THR A 90 -10.52 1.36 14.32
N VAL A 91 -10.36 2.61 14.78
CA VAL A 91 -10.06 2.94 16.19
C VAL A 91 -11.02 3.99 16.70
N GLY A 92 -11.59 3.76 17.88
CA GLY A 92 -12.41 4.76 18.55
C GLY A 92 -11.61 5.89 19.20
N ASP A 93 -12.29 6.94 19.62
CA ASP A 93 -11.66 8.02 20.41
C ASP A 93 -11.25 7.56 21.81
N ASP A 94 -11.78 6.41 22.25
CA ASP A 94 -11.37 5.69 23.46
C ASP A 94 -10.05 4.92 23.29
N GLY A 95 -9.47 4.90 22.08
CA GLY A 95 -8.25 4.18 21.73
C GLY A 95 -8.43 2.68 21.55
N ILE A 96 -9.68 2.19 21.54
CA ILE A 96 -9.99 0.77 21.32
C ILE A 96 -10.05 0.48 19.82
N ILE A 97 -9.41 -0.61 19.40
CA ILE A 97 -9.49 -1.15 18.04
C ILE A 97 -10.84 -1.83 17.85
N TYR A 98 -11.65 -1.37 16.90
CA TYR A 98 -12.96 -1.94 16.60
C TYR A 98 -12.94 -2.92 15.43
N ASP A 99 -11.98 -2.77 14.52
CA ASP A 99 -11.74 -3.71 13.43
C ASP A 99 -10.25 -3.66 13.04
N CYS A 100 -9.73 -4.78 12.54
CA CYS A 100 -8.35 -4.91 12.10
C CYS A 100 -8.28 -5.88 10.91
N VAL A 101 -7.57 -5.50 9.87
CA VAL A 101 -7.25 -6.38 8.74
C VAL A 101 -5.75 -6.36 8.51
N ILE A 102 -5.16 -7.55 8.43
CA ILE A 102 -3.73 -7.76 8.22
C ILE A 102 -3.53 -8.46 6.89
N ASP A 103 -2.62 -7.94 6.06
CA ASP A 103 -2.14 -8.59 4.85
C ASP A 103 -0.62 -8.43 4.70
N SER A 104 -0.05 -9.12 3.75
CA SER A 104 1.37 -9.01 3.43
C SER A 104 1.60 -9.35 1.97
N ILE A 105 2.49 -8.59 1.33
CA ILE A 105 2.92 -8.84 -0.05
C ILE A 105 4.38 -9.27 0.00
N GLN A 106 4.72 -10.36 -0.69
CA GLN A 106 6.10 -10.80 -0.85
C GLN A 106 6.44 -10.83 -2.33
N SER A 107 7.09 -9.78 -2.80
CA SER A 107 7.62 -9.72 -4.16
C SER A 107 8.99 -10.38 -4.21
N LYS A 108 9.22 -11.24 -5.21
CA LYS A 108 10.49 -11.91 -5.46
C LYS A 108 10.83 -11.76 -6.93
N LEU A 109 11.86 -10.97 -7.23
CA LEU A 109 12.36 -10.77 -8.58
C LEU A 109 13.79 -11.34 -8.64
N ASN A 110 14.00 -12.31 -9.53
CA ASN A 110 15.30 -12.92 -9.72
C ASN A 110 16.08 -12.20 -10.83
N PHE A 111 17.40 -12.17 -10.69
CA PHE A 111 18.32 -11.63 -11.69
C PHE A 111 19.59 -12.51 -11.73
N ASP A 112 20.28 -12.50 -12.85
CA ASP A 112 21.49 -13.32 -13.03
C ASP A 112 22.78 -12.53 -12.76
N THR A 113 23.92 -13.21 -12.91
CA THR A 113 25.26 -12.64 -12.75
C THR A 113 25.66 -11.66 -13.85
N SER A 114 24.85 -11.45 -14.88
CA SER A 114 25.02 -10.41 -15.90
C SER A 114 24.11 -9.20 -15.65
N GLY A 115 23.34 -9.23 -14.55
CA GLY A 115 22.38 -8.19 -14.20
C GLY A 115 21.11 -8.20 -15.07
N ALA A 116 20.79 -9.33 -15.71
CA ALA A 116 19.53 -9.50 -16.42
C ALA A 116 18.42 -9.99 -15.46
N LEU A 117 17.23 -9.40 -15.51
CA LEU A 117 16.05 -9.86 -14.78
C LEU A 117 15.52 -11.16 -15.40
N LEU A 118 15.23 -12.13 -14.55
CA LEU A 118 14.74 -13.45 -14.95
C LEU A 118 13.24 -13.63 -14.71
N SER A 119 12.65 -12.78 -13.89
CA SER A 119 11.23 -12.84 -13.52
C SER A 119 10.34 -12.23 -14.62
N ASP A 120 9.13 -12.77 -14.78
CA ASP A 120 8.10 -12.16 -15.65
C ASP A 120 7.53 -10.89 -14.99
N LEU A 121 7.89 -9.75 -15.54
CA LEU A 121 7.50 -8.43 -15.03
C LEU A 121 6.07 -8.02 -15.41
N THR A 122 5.39 -8.81 -16.25
CA THR A 122 4.01 -8.52 -16.71
C THR A 122 2.95 -9.05 -15.76
N LEU A 123 3.34 -9.94 -14.84
CA LEU A 123 2.44 -10.55 -13.87
C LEU A 123 2.15 -9.61 -12.70
N THR A 124 0.92 -9.68 -12.20
CA THR A 124 0.58 -9.10 -10.90
C THR A 124 1.13 -10.00 -9.78
N ILE A 125 1.57 -9.38 -8.70
CA ILE A 125 2.09 -10.07 -7.53
C ILE A 125 0.96 -10.11 -6.49
N PRO A 126 0.36 -11.29 -6.22
CA PRO A 126 -0.72 -11.41 -5.27
C PRO A 126 -0.25 -11.24 -3.83
N SER A 127 -1.11 -10.73 -2.97
CA SER A 127 -0.89 -10.70 -1.53
C SER A 127 -1.02 -12.11 -0.92
N LYS A 128 -0.59 -12.28 0.33
CA LYS A 128 -0.73 -13.57 1.04
C LYS A 128 -2.19 -13.92 1.33
N ASN A 129 -3.06 -12.93 1.54
CA ASN A 129 -4.49 -13.17 1.66
C ASN A 129 -5.11 -13.65 0.33
N GLU A 130 -4.68 -13.07 -0.80
CA GLU A 130 -5.11 -13.50 -2.14
C GLU A 130 -4.61 -14.90 -2.49
N LEU A 131 -3.38 -15.24 -2.10
CA LEU A 131 -2.81 -16.57 -2.28
C LEU A 131 -3.54 -17.62 -1.43
N GLY A 132 -3.95 -17.28 -0.22
CA GLY A 132 -4.60 -18.23 0.69
C GLY A 132 -3.77 -19.52 0.84
N ALA A 133 -4.37 -20.68 0.49
CA ALA A 133 -3.72 -21.99 0.56
C ALA A 133 -2.54 -22.15 -0.43
N ASP A 134 -2.50 -21.38 -1.52
CA ASP A 134 -1.41 -21.43 -2.50
C ASP A 134 -0.11 -20.83 -1.94
N TYR A 135 -0.17 -20.03 -0.87
CA TYR A 135 1.02 -19.61 -0.13
C TYR A 135 1.75 -20.77 0.52
N GLY A 136 1.01 -21.81 0.93
CA GLY A 136 1.54 -23.13 1.34
C GLY A 136 2.13 -23.17 2.75
N MET A 137 1.85 -22.19 3.61
CA MET A 137 2.31 -22.20 5.01
C MET A 137 1.70 -23.37 5.81
N GLY A 138 0.46 -23.75 5.54
CA GLY A 138 -0.21 -24.83 6.25
C GLY A 138 0.55 -26.16 6.19
N LYS A 139 1.34 -26.38 5.15
CA LYS A 139 2.16 -27.59 4.98
C LYS A 139 3.36 -27.67 5.95
N ILE A 140 3.85 -26.52 6.40
CA ILE A 140 5.05 -26.40 7.26
C ILE A 140 4.73 -25.84 8.66
N SER A 141 3.54 -25.27 8.83
CA SER A 141 3.06 -24.76 10.12
C SER A 141 2.84 -25.91 11.10
N SER A 142 3.35 -25.78 12.32
CA SER A 142 3.15 -26.79 13.39
C SER A 142 1.68 -26.98 13.79
N ILE A 143 0.81 -26.05 13.46
CA ILE A 143 -0.63 -26.09 13.72
C ILE A 143 -1.46 -26.35 12.46
N GLY A 144 -0.81 -26.58 11.30
CA GLY A 144 -1.46 -26.87 10.02
C GLY A 144 -2.29 -25.71 9.44
N ARG A 145 -2.13 -24.48 9.94
CA ARG A 145 -2.89 -23.31 9.47
C ARG A 145 -2.11 -22.51 8.44
N GLU A 146 -2.82 -22.01 7.44
CA GLU A 146 -2.27 -21.11 6.43
C GLU A 146 -1.98 -19.72 7.01
N TRP A 147 -1.17 -18.94 6.28
CA TRP A 147 -0.75 -17.61 6.73
C TRP A 147 -1.95 -16.68 6.96
N ASN A 148 -2.87 -16.63 6.02
CA ASN A 148 -4.07 -15.79 6.10
C ASN A 148 -4.98 -16.16 7.27
N GLU A 149 -5.07 -17.45 7.64
CA GLU A 149 -5.82 -17.89 8.82
C GLU A 149 -5.15 -17.45 10.13
N GLN A 150 -3.81 -17.47 10.17
CA GLN A 150 -3.05 -16.99 11.32
C GLN A 150 -3.10 -15.46 11.44
N ALA A 151 -3.02 -14.74 10.30
CA ALA A 151 -3.17 -13.29 10.23
C ALA A 151 -4.57 -12.84 10.69
N GLN A 152 -5.63 -13.54 10.27
CA GLN A 152 -6.98 -13.29 10.73
C GLN A 152 -7.12 -13.54 12.24
N SER A 153 -6.51 -14.62 12.75
CA SER A 153 -6.53 -14.90 14.20
C SER A 153 -5.84 -13.81 15.03
N LEU A 154 -4.76 -13.24 14.52
CA LEU A 154 -4.10 -12.08 15.16
C LEU A 154 -4.97 -10.83 15.07
N ALA A 155 -5.57 -10.57 13.92
CA ALA A 155 -6.48 -9.44 13.72
C ALA A 155 -7.69 -9.51 14.68
N ASP A 156 -8.32 -10.68 14.78
CA ASP A 156 -9.43 -10.92 15.71
C ASP A 156 -9.00 -10.74 17.19
N TYR A 157 -7.77 -11.18 17.52
CA TYR A 157 -7.22 -11.08 18.88
C TYR A 157 -7.00 -9.65 19.34
N VAL A 158 -6.66 -8.73 18.42
CA VAL A 158 -6.41 -7.32 18.76
C VAL A 158 -7.68 -6.47 18.80
N VAL A 159 -8.77 -6.92 18.21
CA VAL A 159 -10.08 -6.25 18.33
C VAL A 159 -10.51 -6.19 19.79
N GLY A 160 -10.99 -5.04 20.21
CA GLY A 160 -11.39 -4.77 21.60
C GLY A 160 -10.22 -4.38 22.53
N LYS A 161 -8.97 -4.37 22.03
CA LYS A 161 -7.79 -3.93 22.79
C LYS A 161 -7.41 -2.50 22.43
N THR A 162 -6.73 -1.87 23.36
CA THR A 162 -6.01 -0.60 23.15
C THR A 162 -4.60 -0.85 22.59
N ILE A 163 -3.97 0.16 22.00
CA ILE A 163 -2.60 0.04 21.50
C ILE A 163 -1.58 -0.36 22.59
N PRO A 164 -1.62 0.18 23.83
CA PRO A 164 -0.76 -0.34 24.90
C PRO A 164 -0.94 -1.84 25.19
N GLU A 165 -2.17 -2.37 25.12
CA GLU A 165 -2.43 -3.81 25.30
C GLU A 165 -1.89 -4.64 24.13
N VAL A 166 -1.99 -4.15 22.90
CA VAL A 166 -1.40 -4.79 21.71
C VAL A 166 0.12 -4.84 21.82
N LYS A 167 0.75 -3.75 22.23
CA LYS A 167 2.21 -3.69 22.49
C LYS A 167 2.65 -4.59 23.64
N GLY A 168 1.75 -4.86 24.59
CA GLY A 168 1.96 -5.78 25.71
C GLY A 168 1.85 -7.26 25.37
N ILE A 169 1.53 -7.63 24.11
CA ILE A 169 1.49 -9.03 23.69
C ILE A 169 2.90 -9.63 23.82
N SER A 170 3.00 -10.69 24.63
CA SER A 170 4.28 -11.34 24.88
C SER A 170 4.75 -12.14 23.66
N ILE A 171 5.98 -11.90 23.22
CA ILE A 171 6.63 -12.57 22.08
C ILE A 171 7.98 -13.15 22.50
N SER A 172 8.42 -14.22 21.81
CA SER A 172 9.77 -14.78 21.96
C SER A 172 10.83 -13.91 21.25
N GLU A 173 12.10 -14.29 21.35
CA GLU A 173 13.20 -13.66 20.61
C GLU A 173 13.02 -13.74 19.10
N GLU A 174 12.36 -14.80 18.57
CA GLU A 174 12.01 -14.92 17.17
C GLU A 174 10.73 -14.14 16.78
N GLY A 175 10.18 -13.36 17.71
CA GLY A 175 8.97 -12.57 17.50
C GLY A 175 7.65 -13.36 17.50
N LYS A 176 7.65 -14.64 17.88
CA LYS A 176 6.45 -15.50 17.96
C LYS A 176 5.67 -15.24 19.23
N PRO A 177 4.32 -15.32 19.21
CA PRO A 177 3.54 -15.19 20.44
C PRO A 177 3.89 -16.27 21.46
N THR A 178 3.85 -15.93 22.75
CA THR A 178 4.11 -16.86 23.85
C THR A 178 2.90 -17.07 24.78
N GLY A 179 1.87 -16.21 24.68
CA GLY A 179 0.61 -16.34 25.43
C GLY A 179 -0.23 -17.50 24.94
N ALA A 180 -0.78 -18.29 25.86
CA ALA A 180 -1.52 -19.52 25.54
C ALA A 180 -2.78 -19.28 24.69
N ASP A 181 -3.40 -18.14 24.81
CA ASP A 181 -4.58 -17.70 24.08
C ASP A 181 -4.32 -17.43 22.59
N LEU A 182 -3.09 -17.07 22.21
CA LEU A 182 -2.71 -16.79 20.84
C LEU A 182 -1.88 -17.92 20.20
N THR A 183 -1.05 -18.65 20.96
CA THR A 183 -0.18 -19.70 20.43
C THR A 183 -0.92 -20.89 19.81
N ALA A 184 -2.17 -21.11 20.20
CA ALA A 184 -3.03 -22.14 19.62
C ALA A 184 -3.46 -21.83 18.17
N SER A 185 -3.39 -20.56 17.76
CA SER A 185 -3.89 -20.09 16.47
C SER A 185 -2.85 -19.35 15.63
N VAL A 186 -1.73 -18.91 16.23
CA VAL A 186 -0.67 -18.13 15.59
C VAL A 186 0.70 -18.64 16.01
N THR A 187 1.51 -19.06 15.04
CA THR A 187 2.88 -19.56 15.23
C THR A 187 3.92 -18.78 14.42
N MET A 188 3.45 -17.87 13.55
CA MET A 188 4.33 -16.97 12.80
C MET A 188 4.90 -15.87 13.71
N SER A 189 5.99 -15.22 13.28
CA SER A 189 6.48 -13.99 13.93
C SER A 189 5.45 -12.87 13.79
N ILE A 190 5.11 -12.21 14.89
CA ILE A 190 4.08 -11.15 14.93
C ILE A 190 4.65 -9.78 15.31
N GLY A 191 5.93 -9.67 15.63
CA GLY A 191 6.52 -8.39 16.06
C GLY A 191 6.33 -7.27 15.04
N GLY A 192 6.54 -7.55 13.75
CA GLY A 192 6.31 -6.59 12.66
C GLY A 192 4.83 -6.19 12.53
N TYR A 193 3.89 -7.14 12.75
CA TYR A 193 2.45 -6.83 12.68
C TYR A 193 2.01 -5.98 13.88
N ILE A 194 2.55 -6.21 15.09
CA ILE A 194 2.31 -5.35 16.26
C ILE A 194 2.74 -3.92 15.95
N SER A 195 3.94 -3.72 15.37
CA SER A 195 4.42 -2.41 14.97
C SER A 195 3.55 -1.76 13.89
N ALA A 196 3.09 -2.54 12.91
CA ALA A 196 2.20 -2.05 11.86
C ALA A 196 0.80 -1.66 12.39
N ILE A 197 0.25 -2.41 13.36
CA ILE A 197 -1.01 -2.06 14.04
C ILE A 197 -0.86 -0.75 14.82
N GLU A 198 0.25 -0.58 15.54
CA GLU A 198 0.56 0.68 16.24
C GLU A 198 0.62 1.85 15.27
N GLN A 199 1.33 1.70 14.16
CA GLN A 199 1.46 2.75 13.15
C GLN A 199 0.12 3.04 12.44
N ALA A 200 -0.65 2.01 12.08
CA ALA A 200 -1.98 2.20 11.50
C ALA A 200 -2.91 2.96 12.43
N ALA A 201 -2.88 2.65 13.73
CA ALA A 201 -3.66 3.38 14.73
C ALA A 201 -3.17 4.82 14.94
N ALA A 202 -1.85 5.07 14.85
CA ALA A 202 -1.29 6.41 14.91
C ALA A 202 -1.68 7.27 13.69
N ASN A 203 -1.80 6.65 12.51
CA ASN A 203 -2.21 7.30 11.27
C ASN A 203 -3.73 7.48 11.17
N ALA A 204 -4.51 6.88 12.09
CA ALA A 204 -5.96 6.86 11.99
C ALA A 204 -6.59 8.24 12.17
N SER A 205 -7.53 8.57 11.29
CA SER A 205 -8.27 9.85 11.31
C SER A 205 -9.76 9.64 11.02
N HIS A 206 -10.58 10.61 11.43
CA HIS A 206 -12.03 10.63 11.16
C HIS A 206 -12.28 10.94 9.67
N LEU A 207 -12.66 9.91 8.91
CA LEU A 207 -12.92 10.01 7.48
C LEU A 207 -14.38 9.68 7.11
N GLY A 208 -15.26 9.49 8.11
CA GLY A 208 -16.67 9.19 7.92
C GLY A 208 -17.10 7.81 8.41
N ALA A 209 -16.17 6.93 8.78
CA ALA A 209 -16.46 5.60 9.32
C ALA A 209 -17.23 5.64 10.64
N SER A 210 -18.10 4.67 10.84
CA SER A 210 -18.84 4.44 12.07
C SER A 210 -18.57 3.05 12.62
N LYS A 211 -18.68 2.87 13.91
CA LYS A 211 -18.59 1.57 14.57
C LYS A 211 -19.61 0.60 13.96
N GLY A 212 -19.12 -0.57 13.52
CA GLY A 212 -19.92 -1.59 12.85
C GLY A 212 -19.87 -1.53 11.33
N ASP A 213 -19.26 -0.50 10.73
CA ASP A 213 -18.89 -0.54 9.32
C ASP A 213 -17.82 -1.62 9.10
N ARG A 214 -17.91 -2.35 8.00
CA ARG A 214 -16.97 -3.42 7.69
C ARG A 214 -15.69 -2.86 7.10
N LEU A 215 -14.57 -3.08 7.75
CA LEU A 215 -13.25 -2.72 7.22
C LEU A 215 -12.82 -3.69 6.11
N VAL A 216 -12.28 -3.16 5.03
CA VAL A 216 -11.79 -3.91 3.87
C VAL A 216 -10.41 -3.37 3.48
N LEU A 217 -9.49 -4.28 3.20
CA LEU A 217 -8.18 -3.99 2.65
C LEU A 217 -8.09 -4.50 1.22
N THR A 218 -7.53 -3.70 0.32
CA THR A 218 -7.26 -4.09 -1.08
C THR A 218 -5.81 -3.81 -1.41
N THR A 219 -5.19 -4.67 -2.21
CA THR A 219 -3.81 -4.51 -2.68
C THR A 219 -3.74 -4.72 -4.18
N THR A 220 -2.83 -4.00 -4.83
CA THR A 220 -2.42 -4.27 -6.21
C THR A 220 -0.91 -4.06 -6.30
N THR A 221 -0.19 -5.08 -6.75
CA THR A 221 1.28 -5.02 -6.82
C THR A 221 1.76 -5.50 -8.19
N ASN A 222 2.73 -4.77 -8.75
CA ASN A 222 3.39 -5.12 -10.00
C ASN A 222 4.89 -4.81 -9.94
N ALA A 223 5.62 -5.32 -10.94
CA ALA A 223 7.05 -5.09 -11.12
C ALA A 223 7.38 -4.40 -12.46
N ALA A 224 6.41 -3.80 -13.12
CA ALA A 224 6.49 -3.33 -14.51
C ALA A 224 7.55 -2.23 -14.76
N LYS A 225 8.07 -1.58 -13.72
CA LYS A 225 9.12 -0.56 -13.82
C LYS A 225 10.53 -1.10 -13.60
N SER A 226 10.65 -2.41 -13.37
CA SER A 226 11.96 -3.06 -13.23
C SER A 226 12.72 -3.05 -14.55
N THR A 227 14.05 -2.94 -14.48
CA THR A 227 14.94 -2.85 -15.64
C THR A 227 16.22 -3.66 -15.38
N ASP A 228 16.78 -4.23 -16.44
CA ASP A 228 18.09 -4.90 -16.41
C ASP A 228 19.21 -3.91 -16.09
N ALA A 229 20.28 -4.41 -15.49
CA ALA A 229 21.52 -3.66 -15.38
C ALA A 229 22.23 -3.60 -16.75
N THR A 230 23.02 -2.55 -16.93
CA THR A 230 23.89 -2.38 -18.11
C THR A 230 25.31 -2.07 -17.66
N SER A 231 26.28 -1.98 -18.60
CA SER A 231 27.65 -1.54 -18.28
C SER A 231 27.69 -0.12 -17.68
N ASP A 232 26.68 0.69 -17.96
CA ASP A 232 26.67 2.14 -17.68
C ASP A 232 25.67 2.52 -16.59
N ALA A 233 24.74 1.62 -16.20
CA ALA A 233 23.69 1.87 -15.21
C ALA A 233 23.31 0.62 -14.47
N ASP A 234 23.05 0.76 -13.15
CA ASP A 234 22.46 -0.28 -12.34
C ASP A 234 21.07 -0.68 -12.84
N GLY A 235 20.75 -1.95 -12.71
CA GLY A 235 19.41 -2.47 -12.85
C GLY A 235 18.53 -2.07 -11.67
N LEU A 236 17.25 -2.18 -11.86
CA LEU A 236 16.22 -1.90 -10.85
C LEU A 236 15.25 -3.08 -10.78
N ALA A 237 15.12 -3.69 -9.63
CA ALA A 237 13.98 -4.53 -9.28
C ALA A 237 13.05 -3.71 -8.38
N GLN A 238 11.87 -3.35 -8.90
CA GLN A 238 10.89 -2.53 -8.19
C GLN A 238 9.62 -3.35 -7.95
N ALA A 239 9.21 -3.47 -6.68
CA ALA A 239 7.86 -3.85 -6.32
C ALA A 239 7.05 -2.59 -6.05
N TYR A 240 6.08 -2.30 -6.92
CA TYR A 240 5.16 -1.18 -6.75
C TYR A 240 3.82 -1.70 -6.23
N ALA A 241 3.55 -1.46 -4.96
CA ALA A 241 2.30 -1.83 -4.30
C ALA A 241 1.44 -0.58 -4.06
N THR A 242 0.18 -0.64 -4.48
CA THR A 242 -0.88 0.32 -4.11
C THR A 242 -1.86 -0.37 -3.20
N VAL A 243 -2.24 0.28 -2.12
CA VAL A 243 -3.07 -0.28 -1.06
C VAL A 243 -4.22 0.66 -0.75
N GLY A 244 -5.42 0.11 -0.59
CA GLY A 244 -6.60 0.82 -0.14
C GLY A 244 -7.17 0.19 1.12
N ALA A 245 -7.38 0.98 2.18
CA ALA A 245 -8.18 0.61 3.34
C ALA A 245 -9.49 1.38 3.28
N LEU A 246 -10.63 0.69 3.28
CA LEU A 246 -11.93 1.33 3.21
C LEU A 246 -12.91 0.70 4.20
N THR A 247 -13.87 1.47 4.67
CA THR A 247 -14.98 0.98 5.46
C THR A 247 -16.27 1.02 4.66
N LEU A 248 -17.14 0.04 4.86
CA LEU A 248 -18.40 -0.13 4.15
C LEU A 248 -19.57 -0.25 5.13
N SER A 249 -20.61 0.54 4.89
CA SER A 249 -21.95 0.36 5.46
C SER A 249 -22.85 -0.19 4.36
N GLY A 250 -23.14 -1.50 4.40
CA GLY A 250 -23.70 -2.20 3.24
C GLY A 250 -22.74 -2.14 2.06
N ASP A 251 -23.16 -1.53 0.95
CA ASP A 251 -22.34 -1.32 -0.26
C ASP A 251 -21.78 0.10 -0.37
N THR A 252 -22.09 0.98 0.59
CA THR A 252 -21.63 2.38 0.59
C THR A 252 -20.28 2.51 1.27
N ILE A 253 -19.33 3.18 0.61
CA ILE A 253 -18.01 3.52 1.15
C ILE A 253 -18.21 4.64 2.18
N THR A 254 -17.89 4.38 3.45
CA THR A 254 -18.01 5.36 4.53
C THR A 254 -16.71 6.06 4.87
N SER A 255 -15.58 5.42 4.57
CA SER A 255 -14.25 6.05 4.60
C SER A 255 -13.29 5.33 3.66
N MET A 256 -12.22 6.01 3.25
CA MET A 256 -11.13 5.40 2.48
C MET A 256 -9.80 6.07 2.79
N VAL A 257 -8.75 5.27 2.87
CA VAL A 257 -7.34 5.70 2.88
C VAL A 257 -6.62 4.95 1.78
N ILE A 258 -5.80 5.66 1.00
CA ILE A 258 -4.97 5.07 -0.07
C ILE A 258 -3.52 5.38 0.23
N ASP A 259 -2.66 4.39 0.08
CA ASP A 259 -1.21 4.55 0.15
C ASP A 259 -0.53 3.69 -0.92
N ALA A 260 0.74 3.95 -1.16
CA ALA A 260 1.54 3.12 -2.07
C ALA A 260 3.01 3.13 -1.64
N VAL A 261 3.72 2.05 -1.99
CA VAL A 261 5.16 1.97 -1.80
C VAL A 261 5.86 1.50 -3.08
N GLN A 262 7.03 2.05 -3.33
CA GLN A 262 7.96 1.63 -4.37
C GLN A 262 9.18 1.03 -3.69
N ALA A 263 9.14 -0.28 -3.42
CA ALA A 263 10.28 -0.99 -2.84
C ALA A 263 11.31 -1.26 -3.95
N ASN A 264 12.48 -0.64 -3.83
CA ASN A 264 13.52 -0.65 -4.85
C ASN A 264 14.74 -1.42 -4.39
N VAL A 265 15.19 -2.35 -5.22
CA VAL A 265 16.49 -3.03 -5.07
C VAL A 265 17.28 -2.81 -6.35
N ASN A 266 18.37 -2.07 -6.27
CA ASN A 266 19.30 -1.87 -7.37
C ASN A 266 20.41 -2.92 -7.34
N PHE A 267 20.89 -3.32 -8.51
CA PHE A 267 21.97 -4.27 -8.70
C PHE A 267 22.78 -3.94 -9.94
N ASN A 268 24.07 -4.19 -9.92
CA ASN A 268 24.96 -3.89 -11.04
C ASN A 268 25.02 -5.01 -12.08
N ALA A 269 25.74 -4.78 -13.19
CA ALA A 269 25.96 -5.74 -14.28
C ALA A 269 26.81 -6.98 -13.88
N ALA A 270 27.24 -7.10 -12.65
CA ALA A 270 27.86 -8.32 -12.10
C ALA A 270 26.92 -9.08 -11.14
N GLY A 271 25.64 -8.70 -11.11
CA GLY A 271 24.63 -9.31 -10.23
C GLY A 271 24.85 -9.03 -8.74
N THR A 272 25.56 -7.95 -8.39
CA THR A 272 25.74 -7.52 -7.00
C THR A 272 24.74 -6.42 -6.66
N ILE A 273 24.05 -6.55 -5.54
CA ILE A 273 23.10 -5.54 -5.03
C ILE A 273 23.88 -4.30 -4.60
N THR A 274 23.41 -3.13 -5.04
CA THR A 274 23.98 -1.82 -4.71
C THR A 274 23.12 -1.00 -3.74
N THR A 275 21.88 -1.43 -3.52
CA THR A 275 20.97 -0.86 -2.52
C THR A 275 21.44 -1.18 -1.09
N ASP A 276 21.40 -0.20 -0.18
CA ASP A 276 21.49 -0.46 1.25
C ASP A 276 20.23 -1.19 1.71
N LEU A 277 20.34 -2.49 1.95
CA LEU A 277 19.22 -3.35 2.33
C LEU A 277 18.67 -3.05 3.74
N SER A 278 19.40 -2.27 4.55
CA SER A 278 18.96 -1.82 5.87
C SER A 278 18.22 -0.47 5.83
N ALA A 279 18.25 0.22 4.71
CA ALA A 279 17.60 1.51 4.55
C ALA A 279 16.08 1.38 4.60
N ALA A 280 15.42 2.35 5.24
CA ALA A 280 13.97 2.44 5.27
C ALA A 280 13.41 2.56 3.83
N GLN A 281 12.26 1.91 3.61
CA GLN A 281 11.50 1.97 2.36
C GLN A 281 10.15 2.64 2.66
N PRO A 282 10.10 3.98 2.81
CA PRO A 282 8.88 4.67 3.22
C PRO A 282 7.80 4.61 2.15
N SER A 283 6.53 4.62 2.58
CA SER A 283 5.38 4.77 1.70
C SER A 283 5.28 6.18 1.13
N LYS A 284 4.43 6.38 0.13
CA LYS A 284 4.22 7.71 -0.45
C LYS A 284 3.53 8.67 0.50
N ASN A 285 2.64 8.19 1.36
CA ASN A 285 2.04 9.02 2.41
C ASN A 285 3.09 9.43 3.46
N GLU A 286 4.04 8.54 3.80
CA GLU A 286 5.15 8.86 4.70
C GLU A 286 6.13 9.87 4.07
N LEU A 287 6.36 9.78 2.77
CA LEU A 287 7.21 10.71 2.03
C LEU A 287 6.57 12.11 1.90
N GLY A 288 5.24 12.17 1.70
CA GLY A 288 4.54 13.42 1.47
C GLY A 288 5.23 14.27 0.41
N ALA A 289 5.64 15.50 0.76
CA ALA A 289 6.33 16.42 -0.14
C ALA A 289 7.72 15.93 -0.62
N ASP A 290 8.36 15.01 0.10
CA ASP A 290 9.67 14.45 -0.29
C ASP A 290 9.53 13.46 -1.46
N TYR A 291 8.31 12.96 -1.76
CA TYR A 291 8.04 12.20 -2.97
C TYR A 291 8.21 13.05 -4.23
N GLY A 292 7.92 14.34 -4.15
CA GLY A 292 8.25 15.35 -5.15
C GLY A 292 7.35 15.37 -6.38
N MET A 293 6.16 14.73 -6.33
CA MET A 293 5.20 14.77 -7.44
C MET A 293 4.67 16.18 -7.70
N GLY A 294 4.49 16.99 -6.65
CA GLY A 294 4.00 18.36 -6.79
C GLY A 294 4.82 19.23 -7.75
N LYS A 295 6.10 18.93 -7.91
CA LYS A 295 7.00 19.65 -8.84
C LYS A 295 6.75 19.35 -10.32
N VAL A 296 6.16 18.19 -10.62
CA VAL A 296 5.91 17.69 -11.99
C VAL A 296 4.43 17.54 -12.32
N SER A 297 3.58 17.55 -11.31
CA SER A 297 2.13 17.48 -11.45
C SER A 297 1.58 18.76 -12.10
N SER A 298 0.71 18.64 -13.10
CA SER A 298 0.05 19.76 -13.76
C SER A 298 -0.83 20.60 -12.82
N ILE A 299 -1.26 20.02 -11.70
CA ILE A 299 -2.09 20.70 -10.67
C ILE A 299 -1.27 21.09 -9.42
N GLY A 300 0.06 20.86 -9.44
CA GLY A 300 0.96 21.23 -8.33
C GLY A 300 0.70 20.48 -7.02
N LYS A 301 0.02 19.32 -7.07
CA LYS A 301 -0.34 18.53 -5.90
C LYS A 301 0.58 17.31 -5.74
N GLU A 302 0.94 17.03 -4.49
CA GLU A 302 1.69 15.80 -4.14
C GLU A 302 0.82 14.55 -4.29
N TRP A 303 1.45 13.38 -4.30
CA TRP A 303 0.77 12.11 -4.51
C TRP A 303 -0.24 11.81 -3.41
N ASP A 304 0.13 12.01 -2.15
CA ASP A 304 -0.71 11.82 -0.98
C ASP A 304 -1.93 12.77 -0.97
N GLU A 305 -1.75 14.04 -1.39
CA GLU A 305 -2.86 14.99 -1.56
C GLU A 305 -3.86 14.52 -2.64
N GLN A 306 -3.36 13.98 -3.76
CA GLN A 306 -4.21 13.48 -4.84
C GLN A 306 -4.92 12.18 -4.42
N ALA A 307 -4.21 11.27 -3.71
CA ALA A 307 -4.79 10.06 -3.16
C ALA A 307 -5.89 10.37 -2.13
N ALA A 308 -5.66 11.34 -1.23
CA ALA A 308 -6.65 11.79 -0.27
C ALA A 308 -7.87 12.44 -0.95
N ALA A 309 -7.67 13.23 -2.01
CA ALA A 309 -8.76 13.83 -2.78
C ALA A 309 -9.62 12.75 -3.44
N PHE A 310 -9.00 11.71 -4.04
CA PHE A 310 -9.74 10.59 -4.62
C PHE A 310 -10.48 9.77 -3.56
N ALA A 311 -9.85 9.48 -2.42
CA ALA A 311 -10.47 8.80 -1.30
C ALA A 311 -11.72 9.55 -0.78
N SER A 312 -11.61 10.88 -0.65
CA SER A 312 -12.75 11.76 -0.30
C SER A 312 -13.84 11.72 -1.37
N TYR A 313 -13.48 11.75 -2.64
CA TYR A 313 -14.44 11.73 -3.75
C TYR A 313 -15.26 10.44 -3.81
N VAL A 314 -14.70 9.30 -3.45
CA VAL A 314 -15.41 8.01 -3.45
C VAL A 314 -16.18 7.76 -2.15
N THR A 315 -15.87 8.47 -1.07
CA THR A 315 -16.63 8.38 0.19
C THR A 315 -18.07 8.85 -0.03
N GLY A 316 -19.03 8.08 0.47
CA GLY A 316 -20.46 8.28 0.25
C GLY A 316 -21.02 7.65 -1.03
N LYS A 317 -20.16 7.13 -1.92
CA LYS A 317 -20.57 6.38 -3.11
C LYS A 317 -20.67 4.88 -2.78
N THR A 318 -21.48 4.19 -3.57
CA THR A 318 -21.48 2.73 -3.56
C THR A 318 -20.22 2.19 -4.24
N VAL A 319 -19.83 0.96 -3.93
CA VAL A 319 -18.72 0.27 -4.61
C VAL A 319 -18.94 0.24 -6.13
N ALA A 320 -20.18 0.03 -6.58
CA ALA A 320 -20.52 0.03 -8.01
C ALA A 320 -20.30 1.39 -8.67
N GLU A 321 -20.68 2.48 -8.01
CA GLU A 321 -20.44 3.85 -8.51
C GLU A 321 -18.95 4.19 -8.54
N ALA A 322 -18.20 3.80 -7.50
CA ALA A 322 -16.75 4.02 -7.45
C ALA A 322 -16.00 3.25 -8.55
N THR A 323 -16.40 2.01 -8.83
CA THR A 323 -15.81 1.21 -9.93
C THR A 323 -16.24 1.65 -11.31
N GLY A 324 -17.34 2.39 -11.43
CA GLY A 324 -17.84 2.97 -12.67
C GLY A 324 -17.27 4.34 -13.02
N ILE A 325 -16.35 4.89 -12.22
CA ILE A 325 -15.71 6.17 -12.52
C ILE A 325 -14.94 6.07 -13.83
N ALA A 326 -15.24 6.98 -14.75
CA ALA A 326 -14.55 7.05 -16.03
C ALA A 326 -13.10 7.50 -15.82
N VAL A 327 -12.19 6.81 -16.48
CA VAL A 327 -10.76 7.15 -16.51
C VAL A 327 -10.27 7.21 -17.96
N THR A 328 -9.24 8.01 -18.22
CA THR A 328 -8.56 8.04 -19.53
C THR A 328 -7.78 6.75 -19.75
N GLU A 329 -7.25 6.57 -20.99
CA GLU A 329 -6.38 5.41 -21.30
C GLU A 329 -5.13 5.35 -20.40
N GLU A 330 -4.65 6.52 -19.93
CA GLU A 330 -3.53 6.63 -18.99
C GLU A 330 -3.96 6.42 -17.52
N GLY A 331 -5.25 6.19 -17.26
CA GLY A 331 -5.77 5.96 -15.90
C GLY A 331 -6.04 7.23 -15.10
N ASN A 332 -6.01 8.41 -15.71
CA ASN A 332 -6.38 9.66 -15.03
C ASN A 332 -7.91 9.81 -14.95
N ALA A 333 -8.39 10.55 -13.96
CA ALA A 333 -9.81 10.91 -13.87
C ALA A 333 -10.21 11.69 -15.12
N GLY A 334 -11.32 11.26 -15.78
CA GLY A 334 -11.88 11.88 -16.99
C GLY A 334 -12.72 13.13 -16.70
#